data_9e9f92083ecd25c7033e20ecca02cc3b
#
_entry.id   9e9f92083ecd25c7033e20ecca02cc3b
#
_cell.length_a   1.000
_cell.length_b   1.000
_cell.length_c   1.000
_cell.angle_alpha   90.00
_cell.angle_beta   90.00
_cell.angle_gamma   90.00
#
_symmetry.space_group_name_H-M   'P 1'
#
loop_
_entity.id
_entity.type
_entity.pdbx_description
1 polymer ?
#
loop_
_entity_poly.entity_id
_entity_poly.type
_entity_poly.pdbx_seq_one_letter_code
_entity_poly.pdbx_strand_id
1 'polypeptide(L)'
;GPVAMPDKDFSRVINESKIALQICQAGNIRTALLCLNLAVAADQYDRFLIATDTPTGTGVMPLGMIKSVVEMACLTEFSPEMMIAAATGNVATTYRINTGFLKRGKIADVLLIDAPLGGTQRTALDAIKHGDYPAIAACFTEGVPRYVGHSRNTPPPTRKVKLVKNNVKNEFDPGRHTI
;
A
#
# COMPACT_ATOMS: atom_id res chain seq x y z
N GLY A 1 14.70 10.62 2.33
CA GLY A 1 15.68 10.99 3.35
C GLY A 1 16.27 12.36 3.07
N PRO A 2 17.08 12.91 3.97
CA PRO A 2 17.73 14.21 3.75
C PRO A 2 18.67 14.19 2.54
N VAL A 3 19.02 13.02 2.04
CA VAL A 3 19.91 12.83 0.90
C VAL A 3 19.12 12.16 -0.22
N ALA A 4 18.25 12.93 -0.89
CA ALA A 4 17.64 12.50 -2.12
C ALA A 4 18.63 12.65 -3.29
N MET A 5 18.50 11.79 -4.31
CA MET A 5 19.23 11.94 -5.56
C MET A 5 18.94 13.31 -6.18
N PRO A 6 19.92 13.99 -6.80
CA PRO A 6 19.67 15.21 -7.57
C PRO A 6 18.66 14.99 -8.69
N ASP A 7 17.76 15.95 -8.90
CA ASP A 7 16.65 15.83 -9.87
C ASP A 7 17.13 15.42 -11.28
N LYS A 8 18.25 16.00 -11.74
CA LYS A 8 18.85 15.70 -13.05
C LYS A 8 19.26 14.23 -13.24
N ASP A 9 19.54 13.52 -12.13
CA ASP A 9 20.01 12.14 -12.18
C ASP A 9 18.85 11.15 -12.26
N PHE A 10 17.62 11.53 -11.86
CA PHE A 10 16.46 10.64 -11.97
C PHE A 10 16.16 10.22 -13.39
N SER A 11 16.12 11.17 -14.34
CA SER A 11 15.88 10.87 -15.75
C SER A 11 16.93 9.91 -16.31
N ARG A 12 18.20 10.10 -15.93
CA ARG A 12 19.29 9.21 -16.35
C ARG A 12 19.12 7.81 -15.78
N VAL A 13 18.86 7.68 -14.50
CA VAL A 13 18.64 6.37 -13.84
C VAL A 13 17.44 5.64 -14.44
N ILE A 14 16.35 6.36 -14.70
CA ILE A 14 15.15 5.79 -15.29
C ILE A 14 15.38 5.30 -16.71
N ASN A 15 16.05 6.09 -17.56
CA ASN A 15 16.21 5.79 -18.98
C ASN A 15 17.41 4.88 -19.28
N GLU A 16 18.50 4.98 -18.50
CA GLU A 16 19.76 4.28 -18.77
C GLU A 16 19.99 3.03 -17.92
N SER A 17 19.10 2.72 -16.96
CA SER A 17 19.22 1.55 -16.11
C SER A 17 17.93 0.72 -16.08
N LYS A 18 18.02 -0.49 -15.52
CA LYS A 18 16.87 -1.39 -15.25
C LYS A 18 16.70 -1.70 -13.76
N ILE A 19 17.31 -0.90 -12.89
CA ILE A 19 17.19 -1.09 -11.43
C ILE A 19 15.80 -0.73 -10.96
N ALA A 20 15.36 -1.32 -9.86
CA ALA A 20 14.11 -0.96 -9.20
C ALA A 20 14.18 0.48 -8.67
N LEU A 21 13.07 1.20 -8.81
CA LEU A 21 12.92 2.60 -8.38
C LEU A 21 12.15 2.61 -7.07
N GLN A 22 12.79 2.19 -5.98
CA GLN A 22 12.15 2.16 -4.67
C GLN A 22 12.20 3.54 -4.04
N ILE A 23 11.03 4.11 -3.77
CA ILE A 23 10.91 5.35 -3.03
C ILE A 23 10.56 5.08 -1.56
N CYS A 24 11.15 5.89 -0.68
CA CYS A 24 10.79 5.96 0.73
C CYS A 24 10.19 7.34 0.97
N GLN A 25 8.89 7.46 0.72
CA GLN A 25 8.15 8.72 0.71
C GLN A 25 8.27 9.49 2.03
N ALA A 26 8.42 8.78 3.15
CA ALA A 26 8.63 9.38 4.46
C ALA A 26 9.78 10.40 4.52
N GLY A 27 10.77 10.29 3.62
CA GLY A 27 11.92 11.20 3.59
C GLY A 27 11.69 12.47 2.79
N ASN A 28 11.09 12.38 1.60
CA ASN A 28 10.91 13.52 0.70
C ASN A 28 9.79 13.24 -0.33
N ILE A 29 8.60 13.76 -0.03
CA ILE A 29 7.43 13.58 -0.89
C ILE A 29 7.63 14.20 -2.28
N ARG A 30 8.24 15.38 -2.38
CA ARG A 30 8.49 16.04 -3.67
C ARG A 30 9.31 15.15 -4.61
N THR A 31 10.39 14.55 -4.09
CA THR A 31 11.25 13.68 -4.87
C THR A 31 10.56 12.36 -5.23
N ALA A 32 9.72 11.82 -4.34
CA ALA A 32 8.91 10.64 -4.62
C ALA A 32 7.94 10.89 -5.79
N LEU A 33 7.24 12.03 -5.77
CA LEU A 33 6.34 12.44 -6.86
C LEU A 33 7.08 12.68 -8.17
N LEU A 34 8.26 13.31 -8.13
CA LEU A 34 9.10 13.48 -9.32
C LEU A 34 9.50 12.13 -9.92
N CYS A 35 9.97 11.19 -9.09
CA CYS A 35 10.36 9.86 -9.54
C CYS A 35 9.18 9.10 -10.18
N LEU A 36 8.00 9.15 -9.57
CA LEU A 36 6.78 8.55 -10.11
C LEU A 36 6.42 9.13 -11.48
N ASN A 37 6.35 10.46 -11.59
CA ASN A 37 6.01 11.13 -12.85
C ASN A 37 6.99 10.76 -13.96
N LEU A 38 8.29 10.76 -13.68
CA LEU A 38 9.31 10.38 -14.66
C LEU A 38 9.25 8.91 -15.04
N ALA A 39 8.99 8.01 -14.07
CA ALA A 39 8.86 6.58 -14.34
C ALA A 39 7.66 6.27 -15.25
N VAL A 40 6.52 6.92 -15.00
CA VAL A 40 5.32 6.78 -15.85
C VAL A 40 5.55 7.36 -17.23
N ALA A 41 6.12 8.56 -17.32
CA ALA A 41 6.44 9.21 -18.62
C ALA A 41 7.41 8.39 -19.49
N ALA A 42 8.29 7.61 -18.86
CA ALA A 42 9.23 6.74 -19.55
C ALA A 42 8.70 5.31 -19.79
N ASP A 43 7.44 5.01 -19.47
CA ASP A 43 6.84 3.66 -19.52
C ASP A 43 7.63 2.64 -18.67
N GLN A 44 8.10 3.07 -17.49
CA GLN A 44 8.91 2.27 -16.57
C GLN A 44 8.25 2.12 -15.20
N TYR A 45 6.93 2.26 -15.14
CA TYR A 45 6.15 2.20 -13.91
C TYR A 45 6.22 0.83 -13.22
N ASP A 46 6.37 -0.25 -13.95
CA ASP A 46 6.51 -1.63 -13.45
C ASP A 46 7.69 -1.81 -12.47
N ARG A 47 8.70 -0.94 -12.56
CA ARG A 47 9.87 -0.89 -11.66
C ARG A 47 9.69 0.05 -10.47
N PHE A 48 8.61 0.83 -10.44
CA PHE A 48 8.35 1.77 -9.36
C PHE A 48 7.77 1.06 -8.14
N LEU A 49 8.41 1.22 -6.99
CA LEU A 49 8.06 0.56 -5.73
C LEU A 49 7.85 1.59 -4.63
N ILE A 50 6.81 1.39 -3.82
CA ILE A 50 6.57 2.18 -2.61
C ILE A 50 7.10 1.42 -1.40
N ALA A 51 7.89 2.11 -0.56
CA ALA A 51 8.38 1.65 0.73
C ALA A 51 8.25 2.75 1.77
N THR A 52 8.40 2.42 3.05
CA THR A 52 8.27 3.38 4.16
C THR A 52 9.57 3.70 4.89
N ASP A 53 10.55 2.79 4.82
CA ASP A 53 11.78 2.86 5.60
C ASP A 53 11.56 2.90 7.14
N THR A 54 10.41 2.41 7.59
CA THR A 54 10.08 2.31 9.01
C THR A 54 10.72 1.04 9.62
N PRO A 55 11.33 1.09 10.82
CA PRO A 55 11.43 2.23 11.75
C PRO A 55 12.67 3.13 11.58
N THR A 56 13.49 2.89 10.57
CA THR A 56 14.65 3.72 10.24
C THR A 56 14.23 4.98 9.46
N GLY A 57 15.16 5.73 8.93
CA GLY A 57 14.87 6.95 8.18
C GLY A 57 14.23 8.03 9.05
N THR A 58 12.91 8.18 8.98
CA THR A 58 12.16 9.19 9.74
C THR A 58 11.53 8.66 11.04
N GLY A 59 11.91 7.44 11.48
CA GLY A 59 11.36 6.80 12.69
C GLY A 59 10.08 5.99 12.41
N VAL A 60 9.34 5.69 13.49
CA VAL A 60 8.10 4.91 13.38
C VAL A 60 6.98 5.77 12.79
N MET A 61 6.45 5.34 11.65
CA MET A 61 5.33 5.99 10.99
C MET A 61 4.11 5.05 11.01
N PRO A 62 3.11 5.32 11.87
CA PRO A 62 1.88 4.54 11.91
C PRO A 62 1.19 4.53 10.53
N LEU A 63 0.70 3.37 10.10
CA LEU A 63 0.05 3.18 8.81
C LEU A 63 0.91 3.62 7.60
N GLY A 64 2.24 3.62 7.74
CA GLY A 64 3.16 4.24 6.79
C GLY A 64 2.95 3.82 5.34
N MET A 65 2.68 2.53 5.07
CA MET A 65 2.41 2.06 3.71
C MET A 65 1.09 2.62 3.17
N ILE A 66 0.03 2.61 3.97
CA ILE A 66 -1.28 3.16 3.58
C ILE A 66 -1.16 4.67 3.36
N LYS A 67 -0.45 5.37 4.27
CA LYS A 67 -0.15 6.80 4.13
C LYS A 67 0.54 7.09 2.80
N SER A 68 1.59 6.34 2.47
CA SER A 68 2.32 6.53 1.21
C SER A 68 1.44 6.29 -0.02
N VAL A 69 0.59 5.26 -0.01
CA VAL A 69 -0.37 5.00 -1.09
C VAL A 69 -1.36 6.14 -1.24
N VAL A 70 -1.93 6.63 -0.13
CA VAL A 70 -2.90 7.74 -0.14
C VAL A 70 -2.25 9.01 -0.66
N GLU A 71 -1.09 9.41 -0.12
CA GLU A 71 -0.41 10.64 -0.53
C GLU A 71 0.03 10.59 -1.99
N MET A 72 0.60 9.48 -2.45
CA MET A 72 1.00 9.33 -3.85
C MET A 72 -0.19 9.36 -4.81
N ALA A 73 -1.34 8.79 -4.42
CA ALA A 73 -2.55 8.80 -5.23
C ALA A 73 -3.22 10.18 -5.26
N CYS A 74 -3.39 10.84 -4.11
CA CYS A 74 -4.14 12.09 -4.03
C CYS A 74 -3.36 13.31 -4.54
N LEU A 75 -2.02 13.28 -4.49
CA LEU A 75 -1.15 14.37 -4.95
C LEU A 75 -0.74 14.24 -6.42
N THR A 76 -1.27 13.26 -7.15
CA THR A 76 -0.99 13.04 -8.58
C THR A 76 -2.27 12.77 -9.35
N GLU A 77 -2.18 12.73 -10.68
CA GLU A 77 -3.31 12.32 -11.54
C GLU A 77 -3.45 10.78 -11.64
N PHE A 78 -2.51 10.02 -11.09
CA PHE A 78 -2.53 8.56 -11.19
C PHE A 78 -3.57 7.94 -10.27
N SER A 79 -4.03 6.74 -10.63
CA SER A 79 -5.08 6.05 -9.89
C SER A 79 -4.60 5.41 -8.59
N PRO A 80 -5.46 5.26 -7.58
CA PRO A 80 -5.15 4.51 -6.37
C PRO A 80 -4.70 3.07 -6.64
N GLU A 81 -5.26 2.42 -7.67
CA GLU A 81 -4.89 1.07 -8.07
C GLU A 81 -3.42 0.98 -8.49
N MET A 82 -2.91 1.99 -9.20
CA MET A 82 -1.49 2.07 -9.53
C MET A 82 -0.66 2.14 -8.26
N MET A 83 -1.02 2.97 -7.29
CA MET A 83 -0.25 3.09 -6.04
C MET A 83 -0.32 1.83 -5.19
N ILE A 84 -1.46 1.14 -5.18
CA ILE A 84 -1.59 -0.19 -4.55
C ILE A 84 -0.70 -1.21 -5.27
N ALA A 85 -0.67 -1.22 -6.60
CA ALA A 85 0.19 -2.10 -7.37
C ALA A 85 1.68 -1.83 -7.09
N ALA A 86 2.09 -0.55 -6.98
CA ALA A 86 3.46 -0.18 -6.62
C ALA A 86 3.87 -0.64 -5.22
N ALA A 87 2.90 -0.77 -4.30
CA ALA A 87 3.11 -1.26 -2.94
C ALA A 87 2.98 -2.79 -2.80
N THR A 88 2.50 -3.49 -3.83
CA THR A 88 2.19 -4.93 -3.79
C THR A 88 2.75 -5.71 -4.99
N GLY A 89 2.10 -5.67 -6.13
CA GLY A 89 2.44 -6.45 -7.32
C GLY A 89 3.82 -6.14 -7.88
N ASN A 90 4.21 -4.86 -7.99
CA ASN A 90 5.53 -4.46 -8.46
C ASN A 90 6.64 -4.92 -7.50
N VAL A 91 6.38 -4.82 -6.18
CA VAL A 91 7.28 -5.36 -5.15
C VAL A 91 7.43 -6.86 -5.31
N ALA A 92 6.31 -7.57 -5.44
CA ALA A 92 6.32 -9.03 -5.59
C ALA A 92 7.07 -9.47 -6.85
N THR A 93 6.91 -8.78 -7.95
CA THR A 93 7.62 -9.04 -9.21
C THR A 93 9.11 -8.79 -9.06
N THR A 94 9.50 -7.65 -8.49
CA THR A 94 10.89 -7.24 -8.34
C THR A 94 11.66 -8.18 -7.41
N TYR A 95 11.08 -8.52 -6.25
CA TYR A 95 11.71 -9.39 -5.25
C TYR A 95 11.41 -10.88 -5.46
N ARG A 96 10.61 -11.24 -6.47
CA ARG A 96 10.26 -12.63 -6.82
C ARG A 96 9.61 -13.39 -5.67
N ILE A 97 8.75 -12.72 -4.91
CA ILE A 97 8.02 -13.32 -3.79
C ILE A 97 6.65 -13.83 -4.23
N ASN A 98 6.14 -14.86 -3.53
CA ASN A 98 4.90 -15.53 -3.93
C ASN A 98 3.63 -14.91 -3.32
N THR A 99 3.60 -13.59 -3.16
CA THR A 99 2.46 -12.82 -2.66
C THR A 99 2.24 -11.57 -3.53
N GLY A 100 1.43 -10.61 -3.09
CA GLY A 100 1.23 -9.31 -3.75
C GLY A 100 0.27 -9.32 -4.94
N PHE A 101 -0.34 -10.46 -5.27
CA PHE A 101 -1.32 -10.60 -6.35
C PHE A 101 -2.55 -11.40 -5.89
N LEU A 102 -3.73 -10.91 -6.24
CA LEU A 102 -4.99 -11.68 -6.11
C LEU A 102 -5.10 -12.67 -7.26
N LYS A 103 -4.32 -13.76 -7.19
CA LYS A 103 -4.23 -14.79 -8.23
C LYS A 103 -4.19 -16.18 -7.58
N ARG A 104 -4.89 -17.16 -8.22
CA ARG A 104 -4.85 -18.56 -7.77
C ARG A 104 -3.40 -19.08 -7.69
N GLY A 105 -3.05 -19.76 -6.59
CA GLY A 105 -1.71 -20.28 -6.33
C GLY A 105 -0.75 -19.30 -5.65
N LYS A 106 -1.18 -18.07 -5.39
CA LYS A 106 -0.43 -17.09 -4.60
C LYS A 106 -0.81 -17.17 -3.12
N ILE A 107 0.11 -16.77 -2.25
CA ILE A 107 -0.15 -16.64 -0.81
C ILE A 107 -1.27 -15.62 -0.62
N ALA A 108 -2.26 -15.97 0.19
CA ALA A 108 -3.46 -15.16 0.41
C ALA A 108 -3.23 -14.14 1.54
N ASP A 109 -2.34 -13.17 1.31
CA ASP A 109 -2.20 -11.97 2.14
C ASP A 109 -3.16 -10.92 1.58
N VAL A 110 -4.30 -10.71 2.23
CA VAL A 110 -5.41 -9.93 1.69
C VAL A 110 -5.95 -8.94 2.72
N LEU A 111 -6.20 -7.72 2.29
CA LEU A 111 -6.96 -6.72 3.03
C LEU A 111 -8.32 -6.54 2.35
N LEU A 112 -9.39 -6.49 3.15
CA LEU A 112 -10.67 -5.95 2.71
C LEU A 112 -10.75 -4.49 3.16
N ILE A 113 -10.82 -3.59 2.20
CA ILE A 113 -10.91 -2.15 2.44
C ILE A 113 -12.26 -1.60 2.00
N ASP A 114 -12.71 -0.55 2.65
CA ASP A 114 -13.98 0.12 2.34
C ASP A 114 -13.84 1.64 2.49
N ALA A 115 -14.86 2.38 2.06
CA ALA A 115 -14.98 3.79 2.38
C ALA A 115 -15.05 3.99 3.90
N PRO A 116 -14.34 4.99 4.46
CA PRO A 116 -14.39 5.28 5.88
C PRO A 116 -15.79 5.80 6.28
N LEU A 117 -16.29 5.31 7.40
CA LEU A 117 -17.56 5.80 7.96
C LEU A 117 -17.46 7.28 8.32
N GLY A 118 -18.39 8.07 7.82
CA GLY A 118 -18.37 9.53 7.96
C GLY A 118 -17.61 10.28 6.86
N GLY A 119 -16.92 9.55 5.96
CA GLY A 119 -16.33 10.13 4.76
C GLY A 119 -17.39 10.49 3.71
N THR A 120 -17.03 11.34 2.75
CA THR A 120 -17.90 11.75 1.65
C THR A 120 -17.87 10.80 0.46
N GLN A 121 -16.85 9.95 0.38
CA GLN A 121 -16.63 9.03 -0.72
C GLN A 121 -17.36 7.70 -0.51
N ARG A 122 -17.75 7.05 -1.61
CA ARG A 122 -18.54 5.82 -1.57
C ARG A 122 -17.71 4.54 -1.63
N THR A 123 -16.49 4.62 -2.15
CA THR A 123 -15.58 3.48 -2.24
C THR A 123 -14.24 3.78 -1.56
N ALA A 124 -13.50 2.73 -1.21
CA ALA A 124 -12.16 2.87 -0.67
C ALA A 124 -11.19 3.55 -1.64
N LEU A 125 -11.30 3.27 -2.94
CA LEU A 125 -10.43 3.85 -3.96
C LEU A 125 -10.72 5.34 -4.13
N ASP A 126 -11.99 5.74 -4.16
CA ASP A 126 -12.35 7.17 -4.20
C ASP A 126 -11.87 7.90 -2.94
N ALA A 127 -11.97 7.27 -1.76
CA ALA A 127 -11.46 7.81 -0.52
C ALA A 127 -9.94 8.04 -0.58
N ILE A 128 -9.18 7.04 -1.02
CA ILE A 128 -7.73 7.14 -1.24
C ILE A 128 -7.40 8.28 -2.21
N LYS A 129 -8.11 8.37 -3.33
CA LYS A 129 -7.90 9.45 -4.32
C LYS A 129 -8.19 10.84 -3.75
N HIS A 130 -9.10 10.91 -2.81
CA HIS A 130 -9.50 12.16 -2.14
C HIS A 130 -8.57 12.56 -0.98
N GLY A 131 -7.64 11.68 -0.60
CA GLY A 131 -6.71 11.89 0.51
C GLY A 131 -7.15 11.30 1.84
N ASP A 132 -8.27 10.58 1.87
CA ASP A 132 -8.77 9.91 3.06
C ASP A 132 -8.13 8.51 3.23
N TYR A 133 -7.85 8.14 4.48
CA TYR A 133 -7.45 6.77 4.76
C TYR A 133 -8.63 5.81 4.58
N PRO A 134 -8.47 4.73 3.81
CA PRO A 134 -9.53 3.72 3.70
C PRO A 134 -9.73 3.01 5.02
N ALA A 135 -10.96 2.60 5.30
CA ALA A 135 -11.26 1.68 6.38
C ALA A 135 -10.71 0.29 6.05
N ILE A 136 -10.05 -0.38 7.00
CA ILE A 136 -9.65 -1.78 6.86
C ILE A 136 -10.66 -2.64 7.61
N ALA A 137 -11.51 -3.33 6.86
CA ALA A 137 -12.61 -4.14 7.39
C ALA A 137 -12.17 -5.55 7.79
N ALA A 138 -11.17 -6.12 7.13
CA ALA A 138 -10.59 -7.41 7.50
C ALA A 138 -9.15 -7.54 7.00
N CYS A 139 -8.36 -8.38 7.68
CA CYS A 139 -7.01 -8.73 7.29
C CYS A 139 -6.84 -10.24 7.32
N PHE A 140 -6.23 -10.79 6.27
CA PHE A 140 -5.85 -12.18 6.14
C PHE A 140 -4.36 -12.27 5.88
N THR A 141 -3.70 -13.21 6.53
CA THR A 141 -2.29 -13.57 6.26
C THR A 141 -2.23 -15.06 6.00
N GLU A 142 -1.68 -15.45 4.86
CA GLU A 142 -1.65 -16.87 4.43
C GLU A 142 -3.05 -17.51 4.41
N GLY A 143 -4.07 -16.73 4.12
CA GLY A 143 -5.47 -17.17 4.14
C GLY A 143 -6.11 -17.25 5.52
N VAL A 144 -5.36 -17.02 6.59
CA VAL A 144 -5.87 -17.01 7.98
C VAL A 144 -6.39 -15.62 8.32
N PRO A 145 -7.65 -15.47 8.77
CA PRO A 145 -8.18 -14.20 9.22
C PRO A 145 -7.45 -13.75 10.50
N ARG A 146 -6.83 -12.58 10.45
CA ARG A 146 -6.17 -11.96 11.61
C ARG A 146 -7.13 -11.11 12.41
N TYR A 147 -8.02 -10.40 11.74
CA TYR A 147 -9.20 -9.77 12.32
C TYR A 147 -10.29 -9.60 11.26
N VAL A 148 -11.53 -9.49 11.72
CA VAL A 148 -12.72 -9.21 10.91
C VAL A 148 -13.61 -8.24 11.67
N GLY A 149 -14.10 -7.20 10.98
CA GLY A 149 -14.89 -6.12 11.55
C GLY A 149 -14.33 -4.77 11.15
N HIS A 150 -13.31 -4.29 11.85
CA HIS A 150 -12.50 -3.15 11.44
C HIS A 150 -11.17 -3.10 12.21
N SER A 151 -10.17 -2.48 11.61
CA SER A 151 -8.92 -2.14 12.29
C SER A 151 -9.14 -0.97 13.25
N ARG A 152 -8.56 -1.04 14.46
CA ARG A 152 -8.59 0.09 15.41
C ARG A 152 -7.74 1.29 14.99
N ASN A 153 -6.82 1.09 14.04
CA ASN A 153 -5.91 2.13 13.57
C ASN A 153 -6.42 2.87 12.34
N THR A 154 -7.56 2.45 11.78
CA THR A 154 -8.23 3.11 10.65
C THR A 154 -9.67 3.44 11.02
N PRO A 155 -10.34 4.38 10.33
CA PRO A 155 -11.76 4.60 10.52
C PRO A 155 -12.57 3.30 10.34
N PRO A 156 -13.72 3.16 10.99
CA PRO A 156 -14.62 2.05 10.72
C PRO A 156 -15.10 2.03 9.26
N PRO A 157 -15.36 0.85 8.67
CA PRO A 157 -15.93 0.75 7.34
C PRO A 157 -17.40 1.16 7.31
N THR A 158 -17.84 1.72 6.19
CA THR A 158 -19.25 2.02 5.95
C THR A 158 -20.08 0.74 5.90
N ARG A 159 -19.56 -0.31 5.27
CA ARG A 159 -20.19 -1.64 5.18
C ARG A 159 -19.64 -2.59 6.24
N LYS A 160 -20.51 -3.14 7.07
CA LYS A 160 -20.09 -4.10 8.09
C LYS A 160 -19.70 -5.44 7.48
N VAL A 161 -18.56 -5.96 7.90
CA VAL A 161 -18.04 -7.27 7.48
C VAL A 161 -18.09 -8.22 8.69
N LYS A 162 -18.52 -9.46 8.45
CA LYS A 162 -18.49 -10.54 9.45
C LYS A 162 -18.03 -11.85 8.82
N LEU A 163 -17.33 -12.66 9.58
CA LEU A 163 -16.94 -14.00 9.17
C LEU A 163 -18.15 -14.93 9.25
N VAL A 164 -18.57 -15.49 8.10
CA VAL A 164 -19.72 -16.42 8.05
C VAL A 164 -19.27 -17.85 8.35
N LYS A 165 -18.10 -18.25 7.84
CA LYS A 165 -17.54 -19.59 8.05
C LYS A 165 -16.02 -19.51 8.08
N ASN A 166 -15.42 -20.10 9.10
CA ASN A 166 -13.98 -20.29 9.19
C ASN A 166 -13.65 -21.76 8.92
N ASN A 167 -13.06 -22.05 7.77
CA ASN A 167 -12.64 -23.40 7.40
C ASN A 167 -11.19 -23.70 7.81
N VAL A 168 -10.48 -22.74 8.37
CA VAL A 168 -9.11 -22.92 8.85
C VAL A 168 -9.20 -23.62 10.20
N LYS A 169 -8.67 -24.84 10.28
CA LYS A 169 -8.57 -25.58 11.55
C LYS A 169 -7.65 -24.79 12.50
N ASN A 170 -8.29 -24.09 13.42
CA ASN A 170 -7.82 -23.73 14.76
C ASN A 170 -6.37 -23.33 15.00
N GLU A 171 -5.95 -22.18 14.50
CA GLU A 171 -4.83 -21.53 15.18
C GLU A 171 -5.08 -20.03 15.43
N PHE A 172 -6.24 -19.53 15.02
CA PHE A 172 -6.63 -18.17 15.30
C PHE A 172 -7.54 -18.11 16.53
N ASP A 173 -6.93 -17.82 17.67
CA ASP A 173 -7.64 -17.34 18.86
C ASP A 173 -7.64 -15.81 18.84
N PRO A 174 -8.79 -15.16 18.54
CA PRO A 174 -8.87 -13.71 18.53
C PRO A 174 -8.58 -13.09 19.91
N GLY A 175 -8.65 -13.87 20.99
CA GLY A 175 -8.31 -13.45 22.34
C GLY A 175 -6.79 -13.38 22.61
N ARG A 176 -5.95 -14.08 21.86
CA ARG A 176 -4.48 -14.08 22.05
C ARG A 176 -3.81 -12.79 21.58
N HIS A 177 -4.47 -11.99 20.76
CA HIS A 177 -3.94 -10.77 20.18
C HIS A 177 -4.68 -9.51 20.62
N THR A 178 -5.58 -9.62 21.58
CA THR A 178 -6.12 -8.46 22.30
C THR A 178 -5.17 -8.12 23.45
N ILE A 179 -4.27 -7.18 23.22
CA ILE A 179 -3.61 -6.41 24.27
C ILE A 179 -4.52 -5.26 24.64
#